data_a4a88d27ec6ca800b3914f39b99337fc
#
_entry.id   a4a88d27ec6ca800b3914f39b99337fc
#
_cell.length_a   1.000
_cell.length_b   1.000
_cell.length_c   1.000
_cell.angle_alpha   90.00
_cell.angle_beta   90.00
_cell.angle_gamma   90.00
#
_symmetry.space_group_name_H-M   'P 1'
#
loop_
_entity.id
_entity.type
_entity.pdbx_description
1 polymer ?
#
loop_
_entity_poly.entity_id
_entity_poly.type
_entity_poly.pdbx_seq_one_letter_code
_entity_poly.pdbx_strand_id
1 'polypeptide(L)'
;RSLIKLSCVSLIIYKGDDIADAFYKTNLISELAGVDGDLHIGINPMLGKALAGGQFTHVSMAEQRALTSDVSKRMHVWLASWMRDGHSRKIELDKLVPHVWGEDSTYAQLRKRRLTMRSAIAELNNLGTLKISEIDKYIIVEKVPQ
;
A
#
# COMPACT_ATOMS: atom_id res chain seq x y z
N ARG A 1 17.15 4.90 -16.03
CA ARG A 1 15.96 4.18 -16.59
C ARG A 1 14.78 4.10 -15.62
N SER A 2 14.98 3.99 -14.31
CA SER A 2 13.88 3.87 -13.32
C SER A 2 13.10 5.16 -13.12
N LEU A 3 13.77 6.34 -13.13
CA LEU A 3 13.12 7.64 -12.95
C LEU A 3 12.21 8.00 -14.14
N ILE A 4 12.62 7.65 -15.36
CA ILE A 4 11.78 7.84 -16.56
C ILE A 4 10.50 6.99 -16.44
N LYS A 5 10.59 5.79 -15.90
CA LYS A 5 9.41 4.96 -15.65
C LYS A 5 8.48 5.58 -14.59
N LEU A 6 9.03 6.19 -13.54
CA LEU A 6 8.25 6.89 -12.51
C LEU A 6 7.56 8.16 -13.06
N SER A 7 8.17 8.87 -14.02
CA SER A 7 7.53 10.02 -14.65
C SER A 7 6.31 9.65 -15.49
N CYS A 8 6.20 8.37 -15.91
CA CYS A 8 5.04 7.84 -16.62
C CYS A 8 3.92 7.35 -15.68
N VAL A 9 4.14 7.33 -14.36
CA VAL A 9 3.11 6.92 -13.40
C VAL A 9 2.08 8.04 -13.26
N SER A 10 0.85 7.75 -13.68
CA SER A 10 -0.28 8.66 -13.50
C SER A 10 -0.98 8.37 -12.18
N LEU A 11 -1.32 9.44 -11.48
CA LEU A 11 -2.19 9.43 -10.31
C LEU A 11 -3.58 9.86 -10.77
N ILE A 12 -4.60 9.09 -10.38
CA ILE A 12 -5.99 9.46 -10.59
C ILE A 12 -6.59 9.65 -9.20
N ILE A 13 -7.05 10.85 -8.91
CA ILE A 13 -7.62 11.22 -7.64
C ILE A 13 -9.10 11.51 -7.88
N TYR A 14 -9.97 10.79 -7.20
CA TYR A 14 -11.42 10.97 -7.24
C TYR A 14 -11.87 11.81 -6.04
N LYS A 15 -12.85 12.66 -6.25
CA LYS A 15 -13.52 13.40 -5.17
C LYS A 15 -14.95 12.85 -5.06
N GLY A 16 -15.16 11.95 -4.10
CA GLY A 16 -16.44 11.26 -3.91
C GLY A 16 -16.42 9.81 -4.36
N ASP A 17 -17.54 9.13 -4.17
CA ASP A 17 -17.69 7.69 -4.48
C ASP A 17 -18.06 7.43 -5.95
N ASP A 18 -18.41 8.48 -6.71
CA ASP A 18 -18.81 8.37 -8.11
C ASP A 18 -17.75 8.99 -9.05
N ILE A 19 -17.36 8.24 -10.09
CA ILE A 19 -16.40 8.63 -11.12
C ILE A 19 -16.87 9.90 -11.86
N ALA A 20 -18.17 10.19 -11.86
CA ALA A 20 -18.77 11.34 -12.51
C ALA A 20 -18.54 12.67 -11.79
N ASP A 21 -18.18 12.67 -10.51
CA ASP A 21 -18.23 13.90 -9.69
C ASP A 21 -17.01 14.82 -9.77
N ALA A 22 -15.83 14.35 -9.93
CA ALA A 22 -14.62 15.05 -10.36
C ALA A 22 -13.40 14.10 -10.28
N PHE A 23 -12.57 14.06 -11.28
CA PHE A 23 -11.31 13.38 -11.21
C PHE A 23 -10.16 14.31 -11.59
N TYR A 24 -9.03 14.11 -10.93
CA TYR A 24 -7.76 14.70 -11.35
C TYR A 24 -6.85 13.60 -11.85
N LYS A 25 -6.41 13.71 -13.10
CA LYS A 25 -5.35 12.85 -13.63
C LYS A 25 -4.08 13.66 -13.71
N THR A 26 -3.02 13.20 -13.07
CA THR A 26 -1.73 13.88 -13.07
C THR A 26 -0.60 12.87 -12.94
N ASN A 27 0.63 13.28 -13.22
CA ASN A 27 1.79 12.43 -13.06
C ASN A 27 2.38 12.60 -11.66
N LEU A 28 3.01 11.54 -11.14
CA LEU A 28 3.71 11.55 -9.86
C LEU A 28 4.87 12.55 -9.88
N ILE A 29 5.64 12.58 -10.98
CA ILE A 29 6.72 13.52 -11.22
C ILE A 29 6.22 14.52 -12.25
N SER A 30 6.22 15.80 -11.89
CA SER A 30 5.81 16.90 -12.76
C SER A 30 6.95 17.38 -13.68
N GLU A 31 8.19 17.26 -13.22
CA GLU A 31 9.36 17.73 -13.93
C GLU A 31 10.58 16.84 -13.65
N LEU A 32 11.42 16.67 -14.65
CA LEU A 32 12.71 15.98 -14.56
C LEU A 32 13.72 16.74 -15.41
N ALA A 33 14.68 17.38 -14.77
CA ALA A 33 15.71 18.15 -15.46
C ALA A 33 17.11 17.79 -14.94
N GLY A 34 18.09 17.72 -15.84
CA GLY A 34 19.50 17.62 -15.51
C GLY A 34 20.16 18.98 -15.77
N VAL A 35 20.71 19.62 -14.75
CA VAL A 35 21.38 20.89 -14.83
C VAL A 35 22.71 20.81 -14.09
N ASP A 36 23.82 21.14 -14.76
CA ASP A 36 25.18 21.19 -14.20
C ASP A 36 25.62 19.91 -13.44
N GLY A 37 25.18 18.74 -13.91
CA GLY A 37 25.47 17.45 -13.31
C GLY A 37 24.52 17.03 -12.18
N ASP A 38 23.63 17.91 -11.75
CA ASP A 38 22.60 17.64 -10.77
C ASP A 38 21.28 17.24 -11.40
N LEU A 39 20.54 16.36 -10.72
CA LEU A 39 19.22 15.90 -11.11
C LEU A 39 18.14 16.63 -10.31
N HIS A 40 17.38 17.48 -10.98
CA HIS A 40 16.23 18.16 -10.41
C HIS A 40 14.95 17.37 -10.67
N ILE A 41 14.22 17.05 -9.60
CA ILE A 41 12.96 16.29 -9.67
C ILE A 41 11.84 17.16 -9.09
N GLY A 42 10.93 17.59 -9.97
CA GLY A 42 9.70 18.25 -9.55
C GLY A 42 8.65 17.21 -9.17
N ILE A 43 8.18 17.27 -7.91
CA ILE A 43 7.08 16.45 -7.43
C ILE A 43 5.76 17.18 -7.70
N ASN A 44 4.74 16.44 -8.06
CA ASN A 44 3.42 17.02 -8.28
C ASN A 44 2.98 17.91 -7.11
N PRO A 45 2.54 19.15 -7.34
CA PRO A 45 2.14 20.08 -6.28
C PRO A 45 1.00 19.57 -5.39
N MET A 46 0.08 18.75 -5.93
CA MET A 46 -1.00 18.15 -5.13
C MET A 46 -0.45 17.12 -4.13
N LEU A 47 0.54 16.33 -4.55
CA LEU A 47 1.22 15.41 -3.64
C LEU A 47 1.97 16.19 -2.55
N GLY A 48 2.65 17.28 -2.93
CA GLY A 48 3.29 18.20 -1.98
C GLY A 48 2.31 18.76 -0.95
N LYS A 49 1.13 19.19 -1.39
CA LYS A 49 0.05 19.66 -0.50
C LYS A 49 -0.48 18.56 0.43
N ALA A 50 -0.69 17.34 -0.10
CA ALA A 50 -1.13 16.20 0.70
C ALA A 50 -0.11 15.85 1.81
N LEU A 51 1.17 15.85 1.48
CA LEU A 51 2.24 15.60 2.44
C LEU A 51 2.33 16.72 3.50
N ALA A 52 2.24 17.98 3.09
CA ALA A 52 2.23 19.13 4.00
C ALA A 52 0.99 19.14 4.90
N GLY A 53 -0.15 18.62 4.41
CA GLY A 53 -1.40 18.49 5.18
C GLY A 53 -1.44 17.32 6.16
N GLY A 54 -0.36 16.54 6.27
CA GLY A 54 -0.30 15.37 7.16
C GLY A 54 -1.13 14.16 6.69
N GLN A 55 -1.63 14.18 5.45
CA GLN A 55 -2.40 13.08 4.86
C GLN A 55 -1.47 12.01 4.27
N PHE A 56 -0.68 11.42 5.12
CA PHE A 56 0.25 10.36 4.71
C PHE A 56 0.36 9.28 5.80
N THR A 57 0.86 8.14 5.38
CA THR A 57 1.14 7.03 6.28
C THR A 57 2.63 6.70 6.21
N HIS A 58 3.25 6.55 7.37
CA HIS A 58 4.62 6.07 7.44
C HIS A 58 4.67 4.57 7.16
N VAL A 59 5.52 4.19 6.21
CA VAL A 59 5.81 2.80 5.91
C VAL A 59 7.31 2.57 6.14
N SER A 60 7.65 1.64 7.03
CA SER A 60 9.04 1.29 7.31
C SER A 60 9.70 0.64 6.09
N MET A 61 10.68 1.32 5.50
CA MET A 61 11.46 0.78 4.39
C MET A 61 12.38 -0.37 4.82
N ALA A 62 12.79 -0.40 6.10
CA ALA A 62 13.56 -1.52 6.64
C ALA A 62 12.71 -2.79 6.66
N GLU A 63 11.48 -2.71 7.16
CA GLU A 63 10.52 -3.82 7.13
C GLU A 63 10.18 -4.24 5.70
N GLN A 64 9.94 -3.28 4.80
CA GLN A 64 9.68 -3.59 3.38
C GLN A 64 10.82 -4.38 2.72
N ARG A 65 12.07 -4.06 3.05
CA ARG A 65 13.25 -4.78 2.52
C ARG A 65 13.43 -6.15 3.15
N ALA A 66 12.98 -6.36 4.38
CA ALA A 66 13.03 -7.65 5.06
C ALA A 66 11.99 -8.64 4.51
N LEU A 67 10.91 -8.13 3.88
CA LEU A 67 9.91 -8.96 3.24
C LEU A 67 10.39 -9.44 1.86
N THR A 68 10.16 -10.72 1.55
CA THR A 68 10.59 -11.34 0.30
C THR A 68 9.48 -11.37 -0.74
N SER A 69 8.24 -11.65 -0.32
CA SER A 69 7.12 -11.79 -1.25
C SER A 69 6.46 -10.44 -1.58
N ASP A 70 6.07 -10.26 -2.84
CA ASP A 70 5.34 -9.07 -3.28
C ASP A 70 3.99 -8.92 -2.59
N VAL A 71 3.35 -10.05 -2.25
CA VAL A 71 2.09 -10.08 -1.52
C VAL A 71 2.28 -9.55 -0.11
N SER A 72 3.33 -10.00 0.59
CA SER A 72 3.68 -9.50 1.93
C SER A 72 3.97 -8.01 1.92
N LYS A 73 4.72 -7.53 0.92
CA LYS A 73 5.02 -6.10 0.76
C LYS A 73 3.77 -5.26 0.55
N ARG A 74 2.84 -5.69 -0.31
CA ARG A 74 1.57 -4.99 -0.54
C ARG A 74 0.68 -5.02 0.70
N MET A 75 0.57 -6.16 1.38
CA MET A 75 -0.16 -6.28 2.63
C MET A 75 0.41 -5.36 3.71
N HIS A 76 1.74 -5.29 3.85
CA HIS A 76 2.40 -4.40 4.80
C HIS A 76 2.04 -2.93 4.59
N VAL A 77 2.13 -2.44 3.34
CA VAL A 77 1.74 -1.06 3.00
C VAL A 77 0.28 -0.80 3.33
N TRP A 78 -0.61 -1.71 2.95
CA TRP A 78 -2.04 -1.55 3.22
C TRP A 78 -2.33 -1.57 4.71
N LEU A 79 -1.75 -2.52 5.47
CA LEU A 79 -1.92 -2.60 6.91
C LEU A 79 -1.36 -1.38 7.63
N ALA A 80 -0.22 -0.83 7.19
CA ALA A 80 0.33 0.39 7.74
C ALA A 80 -0.64 1.57 7.62
N SER A 81 -1.40 1.66 6.51
CA SER A 81 -2.40 2.71 6.31
C SER A 81 -3.69 2.48 7.09
N TRP A 82 -4.04 1.22 7.31
CA TRP A 82 -5.31 0.82 7.92
C TRP A 82 -5.25 0.73 9.44
N MET A 83 -4.06 0.43 10.00
CA MET A 83 -3.85 0.22 11.42
C MET A 83 -3.26 1.46 12.10
N ARG A 84 -3.73 1.71 13.33
CA ARG A 84 -3.11 2.68 14.24
C ARG A 84 -2.36 1.93 15.33
N ASP A 85 -1.30 2.54 15.87
CA ASP A 85 -0.49 1.96 16.93
C ASP A 85 -1.35 1.63 18.16
N GLY A 86 -1.13 0.46 18.74
CA GLY A 86 -1.86 -0.03 19.91
C GLY A 86 -3.32 -0.42 19.64
N HIS A 87 -3.77 -0.44 18.37
CA HIS A 87 -5.13 -0.85 18.04
C HIS A 87 -5.15 -2.26 17.45
N SER A 88 -6.26 -2.96 17.72
CA SER A 88 -6.62 -4.24 17.12
C SER A 88 -7.80 -4.06 16.18
N ARG A 89 -7.75 -4.70 15.02
CA ARG A 89 -8.84 -4.69 14.04
C ARG A 89 -9.08 -6.07 13.47
N LYS A 90 -10.33 -6.35 13.14
CA LYS A 90 -10.78 -7.59 12.53
C LYS A 90 -11.25 -7.34 11.09
N ILE A 91 -10.80 -8.18 10.17
CA ILE A 91 -11.24 -8.15 8.77
C ILE A 91 -11.38 -9.57 8.22
N GLU A 92 -12.32 -9.78 7.33
CA GLU A 92 -12.46 -11.05 6.61
C GLU A 92 -11.32 -11.19 5.59
N LEU A 93 -10.69 -12.38 5.55
CA LEU A 93 -9.52 -12.62 4.71
C LEU A 93 -9.80 -12.31 3.22
N ASP A 94 -10.99 -12.65 2.73
CA ASP A 94 -11.37 -12.41 1.34
C ASP A 94 -11.50 -10.92 0.99
N LYS A 95 -11.88 -10.09 1.98
CA LYS A 95 -11.96 -8.63 1.80
C LYS A 95 -10.59 -7.96 1.65
N LEU A 96 -9.50 -8.66 1.98
CA LEU A 96 -8.14 -8.19 1.71
C LEU A 96 -7.72 -8.40 0.25
N VAL A 97 -8.34 -9.32 -0.45
CA VAL A 97 -7.94 -9.70 -1.81
C VAL A 97 -7.90 -8.50 -2.77
N PRO A 98 -8.95 -7.66 -2.88
CA PRO A 98 -8.92 -6.48 -3.74
C PRO A 98 -7.80 -5.50 -3.40
N HIS A 99 -7.49 -5.34 -2.09
CA HIS A 99 -6.43 -4.42 -1.65
C HIS A 99 -5.02 -4.90 -2.02
N VAL A 100 -4.84 -6.22 -2.15
CA VAL A 100 -3.53 -6.82 -2.49
C VAL A 100 -3.36 -6.97 -4.00
N TRP A 101 -4.41 -7.37 -4.73
CA TRP A 101 -4.34 -7.64 -6.18
C TRP A 101 -4.98 -6.55 -7.04
N GLY A 102 -5.68 -5.57 -6.44
CA GLY A 102 -6.32 -4.46 -7.14
C GLY A 102 -7.61 -4.83 -7.88
N GLU A 103 -8.10 -6.04 -7.72
CA GLU A 103 -9.30 -6.56 -8.40
C GLU A 103 -9.97 -7.68 -7.60
N ASP A 104 -11.25 -7.88 -7.84
CA ASP A 104 -11.98 -9.02 -7.32
C ASP A 104 -11.45 -10.32 -7.92
N SER A 105 -11.73 -11.42 -7.23
CA SER A 105 -11.25 -12.74 -7.61
C SER A 105 -12.40 -13.66 -7.97
N THR A 106 -12.22 -14.47 -9.00
CA THR A 106 -13.09 -15.63 -9.21
C THR A 106 -12.93 -16.63 -8.06
N TYR A 107 -13.92 -17.50 -7.87
CA TYR A 107 -13.87 -18.51 -6.80
C TYR A 107 -12.62 -19.40 -6.85
N ALA A 108 -12.20 -19.80 -8.06
CA ALA A 108 -11.00 -20.61 -8.24
C ALA A 108 -9.72 -19.84 -7.83
N GLN A 109 -9.64 -18.56 -8.14
CA GLN A 109 -8.52 -17.71 -7.77
C GLN A 109 -8.47 -17.45 -6.26
N LEU A 110 -9.64 -17.31 -5.59
CA LEU A 110 -9.71 -17.06 -4.15
C LEU A 110 -9.01 -18.16 -3.34
N ARG A 111 -9.18 -19.43 -3.69
CA ARG A 111 -8.52 -20.54 -3.00
C ARG A 111 -6.99 -20.40 -3.04
N LYS A 112 -6.42 -20.08 -4.21
CA LYS A 112 -4.98 -19.88 -4.37
C LYS A 112 -4.51 -18.62 -3.63
N ARG A 113 -5.26 -17.52 -3.77
CA ARG A 113 -4.93 -16.22 -3.15
C ARG A 113 -4.95 -16.33 -1.61
N ARG A 114 -5.89 -17.06 -1.01
CA ARG A 114 -5.91 -17.35 0.43
C ARG A 114 -4.65 -18.05 0.92
N LEU A 115 -4.16 -19.06 0.21
CA LEU A 115 -2.91 -19.76 0.57
C LEU A 115 -1.72 -18.81 0.52
N THR A 116 -1.62 -17.99 -0.54
CA THR A 116 -0.55 -17.00 -0.67
C THR A 116 -0.62 -15.95 0.42
N MET A 117 -1.84 -15.50 0.81
CA MET A 117 -2.02 -14.53 1.90
C MET A 117 -1.63 -15.11 3.26
N ARG A 118 -1.93 -16.39 3.54
CA ARG A 118 -1.48 -17.06 4.77
C ARG A 118 0.03 -17.14 4.87
N SER A 119 0.71 -17.44 3.76
CA SER A 119 2.17 -17.38 3.69
C SER A 119 2.69 -15.97 3.96
N ALA A 120 2.05 -14.96 3.37
CA ALA A 120 2.38 -13.56 3.61
C ALA A 120 2.15 -13.12 5.06
N ILE A 121 1.07 -13.59 5.70
CA ILE A 121 0.78 -13.33 7.12
C ILE A 121 1.89 -13.91 8.02
N ALA A 122 2.35 -15.12 7.73
CA ALA A 122 3.46 -15.72 8.47
C ALA A 122 4.75 -14.87 8.35
N GLU A 123 5.04 -14.38 7.15
CA GLU A 123 6.19 -13.50 6.90
C GLU A 123 6.06 -12.16 7.63
N LEU A 124 4.86 -11.56 7.64
CA LEU A 124 4.59 -10.31 8.36
C LEU A 124 4.72 -10.47 9.87
N ASN A 125 4.25 -11.58 10.44
CA ASN A 125 4.40 -11.87 11.86
C ASN A 125 5.86 -11.98 12.29
N ASN A 126 6.76 -12.43 11.40
CA ASN A 126 8.19 -12.50 11.69
C ASN A 126 8.87 -11.13 11.81
N LEU A 127 8.23 -10.04 11.34
CA LEU A 127 8.74 -8.68 11.55
C LEU A 127 8.61 -8.22 13.00
N GLY A 128 7.65 -8.77 13.76
CA GLY A 128 7.40 -8.43 15.16
C GLY A 128 6.66 -7.11 15.40
N THR A 129 6.41 -6.31 14.37
CA THR A 129 5.66 -5.04 14.45
C THR A 129 4.16 -5.21 14.31
N LEU A 130 3.75 -6.31 13.71
CA LEU A 130 2.37 -6.73 13.57
C LEU A 130 2.19 -8.12 14.18
N LYS A 131 1.07 -8.33 14.84
CA LYS A 131 0.62 -9.64 15.29
C LYS A 131 -0.68 -9.96 14.60
N ILE A 132 -0.64 -10.92 13.69
CA ILE A 132 -1.78 -11.31 12.87
C ILE A 132 -2.17 -12.75 13.23
N SER A 133 -3.40 -12.94 13.68
CA SER A 133 -3.98 -14.25 13.97
C SER A 133 -5.18 -14.51 13.07
N GLU A 134 -5.38 -15.75 12.65
CA GLU A 134 -6.53 -16.19 11.86
C GLU A 134 -7.52 -16.93 12.75
N ILE A 135 -8.80 -16.52 12.69
CA ILE A 135 -9.90 -17.17 13.36
C ILE A 135 -11.02 -17.37 12.34
N ASP A 136 -11.27 -18.60 11.96
CA ASP A 136 -12.22 -19.01 10.91
C ASP A 136 -11.88 -18.34 9.56
N LYS A 137 -12.76 -17.45 9.09
CA LYS A 137 -12.57 -16.68 7.87
C LYS A 137 -12.03 -15.27 8.09
N TYR A 138 -11.75 -14.90 9.33
CA TYR A 138 -11.29 -13.58 9.70
C TYR A 138 -9.83 -13.61 10.12
N ILE A 139 -9.18 -12.48 9.91
CA ILE A 139 -7.90 -12.18 10.55
C ILE A 139 -8.10 -11.06 11.57
N ILE A 140 -7.42 -11.19 12.70
CA ILE A 140 -7.28 -10.15 13.71
C ILE A 140 -5.85 -9.62 13.59
N VAL A 141 -5.74 -8.33 13.39
CA VAL A 141 -4.45 -7.64 13.27
C VAL A 141 -4.28 -6.73 14.46
N GLU A 142 -3.18 -6.87 15.15
CA GLU A 142 -2.76 -6.01 16.25
C GLU A 142 -1.46 -5.31 15.85
N LYS A 143 -1.41 -4.00 15.96
CA LYS A 143 -0.17 -3.26 15.75
C LYS A 143 0.51 -3.05 17.09
N VAL A 144 1.72 -3.62 17.21
CA VAL A 144 2.52 -3.53 18.43
C VAL A 144 3.04 -2.09 18.56
N PRO A 145 2.87 -1.40 19.70
CA PRO A 145 3.46 -0.09 19.94
C PRO A 145 4.99 -0.15 19.81
N GLN A 146 5.56 0.81 19.12
CA GLN A 146 7.02 0.99 19.01
C GLN A 146 7.51 2.03 20.01
#